data_34c6b654acc9108852579a652552b1e9
#
_entry.id   34c6b654acc9108852579a652552b1e9
#
_cell.length_a   1.000
_cell.length_b   1.000
_cell.length_c   1.000
_cell.angle_alpha   90.00
_cell.angle_beta   90.00
_cell.angle_gamma   90.00
#
_symmetry.space_group_name_H-M   'P 1'
#
loop_
_entity.id
_entity.type
_entity.pdbx_description
1 polymer ?
#
loop_
_entity_poly.entity_id
_entity_poly.type
_entity_poly.pdbx_seq_one_letter_code
_entity_poly.pdbx_strand_id
1 'polypeptide(L)'
;MHKYSIIHARINSAKLLIQIYLIMKKKKLIYYLDDDFDDLGFFKEITEELGHAVKVFSDGRKMLLVLEIQEQKPDMIFLDIHMPVLNGEEILAIIKKSDELKDIPVVMVSGAYPKKLLQYCADLGVSCLVKRHNFQEFKSNIEEVMKTILMTQKALQSK
;
A
#
# COMPACT_ATOMS: atom_id res chain seq x y z
N MET A 1 -7.45 -43.53 1.26
CA MET A 1 -6.82 -42.44 0.48
C MET A 1 -7.36 -41.03 0.81
N HIS A 2 -8.65 -40.83 1.10
CA HIS A 2 -9.25 -39.52 1.35
C HIS A 2 -8.75 -38.78 2.62
N LYS A 3 -8.43 -39.46 3.73
CA LYS A 3 -7.98 -38.85 4.99
C LYS A 3 -6.61 -38.16 4.88
N TYR A 4 -5.67 -38.71 4.13
CA TYR A 4 -4.35 -38.10 3.94
C TYR A 4 -4.39 -36.80 3.12
N SER A 5 -5.26 -36.70 2.13
CA SER A 5 -5.46 -35.51 1.31
C SER A 5 -6.00 -34.34 2.14
N ILE A 6 -6.94 -34.61 3.05
CA ILE A 6 -7.54 -33.56 3.93
C ILE A 6 -6.52 -33.09 4.96
N ILE A 7 -5.69 -33.97 5.51
CA ILE A 7 -4.64 -33.60 6.46
C ILE A 7 -3.57 -32.73 5.78
N HIS A 8 -3.11 -33.11 4.58
CA HIS A 8 -2.15 -32.29 3.82
C HIS A 8 -2.70 -30.92 3.46
N ALA A 9 -3.96 -30.82 3.05
CA ALA A 9 -4.61 -29.55 2.75
C ALA A 9 -4.70 -28.64 3.99
N ARG A 10 -5.03 -29.20 5.16
CA ARG A 10 -5.08 -28.46 6.43
C ARG A 10 -3.71 -27.98 6.90
N ILE A 11 -2.67 -28.82 6.77
CA ILE A 11 -1.28 -28.44 7.12
C ILE A 11 -0.79 -27.33 6.20
N ASN A 12 -1.09 -27.37 4.91
CA ASN A 12 -0.73 -26.35 3.96
C ASN A 12 -1.46 -25.03 4.24
N SER A 13 -2.74 -25.08 4.61
CA SER A 13 -3.51 -23.90 5.04
C SER A 13 -2.94 -23.26 6.30
N ALA A 14 -2.59 -24.08 7.31
CA ALA A 14 -2.00 -23.55 8.55
C ALA A 14 -0.61 -22.93 8.31
N LYS A 15 0.25 -23.57 7.49
CA LYS A 15 1.54 -23.00 7.09
C LYS A 15 1.38 -21.68 6.35
N LEU A 16 0.40 -21.58 5.45
CA LEU A 16 0.10 -20.35 4.72
C LEU A 16 -0.35 -19.25 5.68
N LEU A 17 -1.24 -19.54 6.63
CA LEU A 17 -1.70 -18.57 7.63
C LEU A 17 -0.55 -18.06 8.52
N ILE A 18 0.33 -18.95 8.97
CA ILE A 18 1.53 -18.58 9.73
C ILE A 18 2.44 -17.69 8.89
N GLN A 19 2.66 -18.02 7.64
CA GLN A 19 3.47 -17.18 6.74
C GLN A 19 2.88 -15.81 6.53
N ILE A 20 1.57 -15.70 6.31
CA ILE A 20 0.85 -14.43 6.19
C ILE A 20 1.02 -13.61 7.47
N TYR A 21 0.79 -14.24 8.63
CA TYR A 21 0.97 -13.60 9.93
C TYR A 21 2.39 -13.05 10.13
N LEU A 22 3.44 -13.84 9.79
CA LEU A 22 4.82 -13.41 9.92
C LEU A 22 5.18 -12.25 8.97
N ILE A 23 4.63 -12.25 7.74
CA ILE A 23 4.82 -11.17 6.79
C ILE A 23 4.18 -9.87 7.29
N MET A 24 2.95 -9.97 7.82
CA MET A 24 2.22 -8.83 8.37
C MET A 24 2.87 -8.26 9.62
N LYS A 25 3.51 -9.10 10.45
CA LYS A 25 4.25 -8.65 11.66
C LYS A 25 5.57 -7.95 11.35
N LYS A 26 6.13 -8.09 10.16
CA LYS A 26 7.38 -7.40 9.82
C LYS A 26 7.08 -5.91 9.65
N LYS A 27 7.71 -5.09 10.50
CA LYS A 27 7.60 -3.63 10.41
C LYS A 27 7.96 -3.14 9.00
N LYS A 28 7.08 -2.38 8.39
CA LYS A 28 7.22 -1.78 7.06
C LYS A 28 7.46 -0.29 7.18
N LEU A 29 8.16 0.29 6.20
CA LEU A 29 8.25 1.73 6.01
C LEU A 29 7.23 2.14 4.94
N ILE A 30 6.29 2.98 5.32
CA ILE A 30 5.21 3.43 4.45
C ILE A 30 5.33 4.94 4.24
N TYR A 31 5.17 5.39 2.99
CA TYR A 31 5.02 6.80 2.69
C TYR A 31 3.56 7.10 2.38
N TYR A 32 3.06 8.19 2.90
CA TYR A 32 1.73 8.70 2.59
C TYR A 32 1.80 10.17 2.21
N LEU A 33 1.18 10.51 1.11
CA LEU A 33 1.08 11.86 0.58
C LEU A 33 -0.38 12.28 0.49
N ASP A 34 -0.69 13.41 1.11
CA ASP A 34 -2.01 14.03 1.13
C ASP A 34 -1.84 15.51 1.49
N ASP A 35 -2.61 16.42 0.93
CA ASP A 35 -2.56 17.84 1.27
C ASP A 35 -3.37 18.20 2.52
N ASP A 36 -4.25 17.31 2.97
CA ASP A 36 -5.04 17.48 4.19
C ASP A 36 -4.28 16.95 5.42
N PHE A 37 -4.00 17.86 6.37
CA PHE A 37 -3.26 17.53 7.59
C PHE A 37 -4.02 16.59 8.54
N ASP A 38 -5.35 16.64 8.54
CA ASP A 38 -6.18 15.75 9.36
C ASP A 38 -6.11 14.33 8.80
N ASP A 39 -6.17 14.18 7.47
CA ASP A 39 -6.01 12.89 6.79
C ASP A 39 -4.59 12.31 7.00
N LEU A 40 -3.55 13.15 6.97
CA LEU A 40 -2.18 12.73 7.28
C LEU A 40 -2.05 12.22 8.72
N GLY A 41 -2.63 12.95 9.69
CA GLY A 41 -2.64 12.56 11.10
C GLY A 41 -3.38 11.25 11.32
N PHE A 42 -4.55 11.12 10.73
CA PHE A 42 -5.42 9.96 10.83
C PHE A 42 -4.78 8.70 10.24
N PHE A 43 -4.21 8.81 9.04
CA PHE A 43 -3.49 7.71 8.41
C PHE A 43 -2.25 7.28 9.21
N LYS A 44 -1.51 8.27 9.74
CA LYS A 44 -0.34 8.02 10.58
C LYS A 44 -0.69 7.22 11.82
N GLU A 45 -1.72 7.63 12.56
CA GLU A 45 -2.20 6.92 13.76
C GLU A 45 -2.56 5.47 13.44
N ILE A 46 -3.36 5.25 12.37
CA ILE A 46 -3.75 3.91 11.92
C ILE A 46 -2.52 3.04 11.61
N THR A 47 -1.58 3.59 10.85
CA THR A 47 -0.41 2.85 10.37
C THR A 47 0.53 2.48 11.51
N GLU A 48 0.71 3.37 12.49
CA GLU A 48 1.50 3.12 13.70
C GLU A 48 0.82 2.09 14.61
N GLU A 49 -0.51 2.11 14.74
CA GLU A 49 -1.25 1.06 15.46
C GLU A 49 -1.13 -0.32 14.79
N LEU A 50 -1.02 -0.38 13.47
CA LEU A 50 -0.75 -1.61 12.74
C LEU A 50 0.71 -2.11 12.89
N GLY A 51 1.56 -1.35 13.61
CA GLY A 51 2.95 -1.71 13.91
C GLY A 51 3.95 -1.33 12.83
N HIS A 52 3.61 -0.44 11.91
CA HIS A 52 4.47 0.00 10.83
C HIS A 52 5.10 1.37 11.09
N ALA A 53 6.15 1.71 10.37
CA ALA A 53 6.70 3.06 10.32
C ALA A 53 6.06 3.82 9.17
N VAL A 54 5.72 5.09 9.40
CA VAL A 54 5.12 5.93 8.36
C VAL A 54 5.85 7.26 8.27
N LYS A 55 6.02 7.74 7.05
CA LYS A 55 6.48 9.08 6.73
C LYS A 55 5.39 9.77 5.92
N VAL A 56 4.88 10.87 6.44
CA VAL A 56 3.80 11.62 5.81
C VAL A 56 4.34 12.86 5.11
N PHE A 57 3.71 13.24 4.01
CA PHE A 57 4.08 14.38 3.18
C PHE A 57 2.83 15.16 2.78
N SER A 58 2.90 16.49 2.88
CA SER A 58 1.86 17.39 2.37
C SER A 58 2.23 18.04 1.03
N ASP A 59 3.38 17.70 0.46
CA ASP A 59 3.89 18.23 -0.81
C ASP A 59 4.55 17.11 -1.60
N GLY A 60 4.02 16.85 -2.82
CA GLY A 60 4.49 15.79 -3.71
C GLY A 60 5.94 15.97 -4.14
N ARG A 61 6.40 17.22 -4.33
CA ARG A 61 7.80 17.50 -4.71
C ARG A 61 8.76 17.14 -3.60
N LYS A 62 8.39 17.42 -2.33
CA LYS A 62 9.18 17.02 -1.15
C LYS A 62 9.27 15.49 -1.05
N MET A 63 8.15 14.79 -1.26
CA MET A 63 8.15 13.33 -1.25
C MET A 63 9.05 12.76 -2.35
N LEU A 64 8.95 13.26 -3.58
CA LEU A 64 9.78 12.82 -4.71
C LEU A 64 11.27 13.07 -4.44
N LEU A 65 11.63 14.25 -3.91
CA LEU A 65 13.01 14.55 -3.52
C LEU A 65 13.52 13.56 -2.47
N VAL A 66 12.72 13.25 -1.46
CA VAL A 66 13.09 12.27 -0.42
C VAL A 66 13.24 10.87 -1.02
N LEU A 67 12.36 10.47 -1.95
CA LEU A 67 12.48 9.20 -2.66
C LEU A 67 13.76 9.12 -3.49
N GLU A 68 14.21 10.22 -4.06
CA GLU A 68 15.45 10.29 -4.85
C GLU A 68 16.69 10.15 -3.96
N ILE A 69 16.80 10.95 -2.89
CA ILE A 69 18.03 11.08 -2.10
C ILE A 69 18.23 10.02 -1.02
N GLN A 70 17.16 9.37 -0.54
CA GLN A 70 17.27 8.37 0.53
C GLN A 70 17.60 6.99 -0.03
N GLU A 71 18.63 6.33 0.56
CA GLU A 71 18.99 4.96 0.21
C GLU A 71 17.87 3.98 0.56
N GLN A 72 17.28 4.12 1.76
CA GLN A 72 16.17 3.28 2.18
C GLN A 72 14.87 3.77 1.54
N LYS A 73 14.41 3.04 0.54
CA LYS A 73 13.11 3.27 -0.09
C LYS A 73 11.97 2.71 0.78
N PRO A 74 10.74 3.26 0.66
CA PRO A 74 9.59 2.71 1.36
C PRO A 74 9.20 1.33 0.79
N ASP A 75 8.61 0.50 1.65
CA ASP A 75 8.00 -0.77 1.24
C ASP A 75 6.70 -0.55 0.44
N MET A 76 6.06 0.61 0.61
CA MET A 76 4.78 0.95 -0.03
C MET A 76 4.54 2.46 0.02
N ILE A 77 3.88 2.98 -1.01
CA ILE A 77 3.50 4.41 -1.10
C ILE A 77 1.99 4.52 -1.25
N PHE A 78 1.37 5.36 -0.41
CA PHE A 78 -0.03 5.77 -0.54
C PHE A 78 -0.08 7.19 -1.06
N LEU A 79 -0.90 7.44 -2.08
CA LEU A 79 -1.03 8.73 -2.75
C LEU A 79 -2.49 9.18 -2.76
N ASP A 80 -2.77 10.32 -2.14
CA ASP A 80 -4.05 10.98 -2.41
C ASP A 80 -4.11 11.44 -3.86
N ILE A 81 -5.30 11.31 -4.47
CA ILE A 81 -5.50 11.65 -5.87
C ILE A 81 -5.70 13.14 -6.06
N HIS A 82 -6.45 13.76 -5.16
CA HIS A 82 -6.94 15.13 -5.34
C HIS A 82 -6.12 16.15 -4.57
N MET A 83 -4.92 16.43 -5.07
CA MET A 83 -4.04 17.44 -4.48
C MET A 83 -3.83 18.63 -5.43
N PRO A 84 -3.64 19.85 -4.92
CA PRO A 84 -3.27 21.01 -5.72
C PRO A 84 -1.84 20.88 -6.27
N VAL A 85 -1.55 21.54 -7.37
CA VAL A 85 -0.24 21.71 -8.02
C VAL A 85 0.30 20.44 -8.66
N LEU A 86 0.49 19.34 -7.92
CA LEU A 86 0.96 18.05 -8.39
C LEU A 86 0.06 16.96 -7.79
N ASN A 87 -0.82 16.41 -8.61
CA ASN A 87 -1.81 15.42 -8.17
C ASN A 87 -1.23 14.00 -8.08
N GLY A 88 -1.97 13.08 -7.46
CA GLY A 88 -1.51 11.71 -7.25
C GLY A 88 -1.24 10.95 -8.54
N GLU A 89 -1.99 11.20 -9.62
CA GLU A 89 -1.78 10.54 -10.92
C GLU A 89 -0.46 10.98 -11.57
N GLU A 90 -0.13 12.27 -11.49
CA GLU A 90 1.14 12.81 -11.99
C GLU A 90 2.33 12.24 -11.23
N ILE A 91 2.23 12.14 -9.90
CA ILE A 91 3.27 11.52 -9.06
C ILE A 91 3.40 10.04 -9.37
N LEU A 92 2.28 9.30 -9.50
CA LEU A 92 2.29 7.91 -9.91
C LEU A 92 3.03 7.73 -11.25
N ALA A 93 2.76 8.60 -12.23
CA ALA A 93 3.41 8.54 -13.53
C ALA A 93 4.95 8.75 -13.43
N ILE A 94 5.39 9.66 -12.54
CA ILE A 94 6.83 9.88 -12.26
C ILE A 94 7.44 8.63 -11.63
N ILE A 95 6.81 8.06 -10.59
CA ILE A 95 7.29 6.85 -9.91
C ILE A 95 7.40 5.70 -10.91
N LYS A 96 6.40 5.47 -11.75
CA LYS A 96 6.36 4.36 -12.71
C LYS A 96 7.36 4.50 -13.87
N LYS A 97 7.84 5.71 -14.15
CA LYS A 97 8.92 5.96 -15.14
C LYS A 97 10.33 5.81 -14.56
N SER A 98 10.49 5.81 -13.25
CA SER A 98 11.80 5.68 -12.59
C SER A 98 12.20 4.21 -12.47
N ASP A 99 13.38 3.85 -12.97
CA ASP A 99 13.89 2.48 -12.85
C ASP A 99 14.11 2.04 -11.40
N GLU A 100 14.39 2.98 -10.50
CA GLU A 100 14.59 2.70 -9.07
C GLU A 100 13.28 2.60 -8.27
N LEU A 101 12.20 3.26 -8.72
CA LEU A 101 10.97 3.41 -7.95
C LEU A 101 9.79 2.62 -8.52
N LYS A 102 9.83 2.22 -9.80
CA LYS A 102 8.69 1.62 -10.52
C LYS A 102 8.13 0.35 -9.87
N ASP A 103 8.98 -0.40 -9.17
CA ASP A 103 8.62 -1.65 -8.51
C ASP A 103 8.07 -1.46 -7.09
N ILE A 104 8.14 -0.24 -6.55
CA ILE A 104 7.52 0.06 -5.27
C ILE A 104 5.99 0.02 -5.44
N PRO A 105 5.28 -0.78 -4.61
CA PRO A 105 3.83 -0.80 -4.63
C PRO A 105 3.25 0.57 -4.32
N VAL A 106 2.30 1.01 -5.14
CA VAL A 106 1.56 2.25 -4.93
C VAL A 106 0.09 1.93 -4.71
N VAL A 107 -0.50 2.62 -3.76
CA VAL A 107 -1.93 2.62 -3.47
C VAL A 107 -2.47 4.02 -3.70
N MET A 108 -3.40 4.17 -4.62
CA MET A 108 -4.11 5.43 -4.80
C MET A 108 -5.20 5.55 -3.74
N VAL A 109 -5.32 6.70 -3.10
CA VAL A 109 -6.28 6.96 -2.02
C VAL A 109 -7.23 8.06 -2.45
N SER A 110 -8.55 7.86 -2.30
CA SER A 110 -9.54 8.87 -2.66
C SER A 110 -10.88 8.64 -1.97
N GLY A 111 -11.66 9.69 -1.80
CA GLY A 111 -13.04 9.59 -1.32
C GLY A 111 -14.00 8.96 -2.33
N ALA A 112 -13.67 9.00 -3.63
CA ALA A 112 -14.48 8.44 -4.71
C ALA A 112 -13.60 7.99 -5.88
N TYR A 113 -14.07 6.95 -6.60
CA TYR A 113 -13.36 6.42 -7.78
C TYR A 113 -14.25 6.48 -9.02
N PRO A 114 -14.05 7.45 -9.91
CA PRO A 114 -14.62 7.42 -11.24
C PRO A 114 -14.15 6.17 -12.02
N LYS A 115 -15.01 5.58 -12.85
CA LYS A 115 -14.70 4.35 -13.61
C LYS A 115 -13.39 4.44 -14.41
N LYS A 116 -13.11 5.61 -14.99
CA LYS A 116 -11.86 5.85 -15.76
C LYS A 116 -10.61 5.73 -14.89
N LEU A 117 -10.68 6.22 -13.66
CA LEU A 117 -9.56 6.12 -12.72
C LEU A 117 -9.32 4.68 -12.27
N LEU A 118 -10.40 3.93 -11.97
CA LEU A 118 -10.29 2.51 -11.64
C LEU A 118 -9.65 1.72 -12.77
N GLN A 119 -10.03 1.99 -14.03
CA GLN A 119 -9.42 1.34 -15.18
C GLN A 119 -7.94 1.72 -15.32
N TYR A 120 -7.60 2.99 -15.18
CA TYR A 120 -6.21 3.46 -15.22
C TYR A 120 -5.34 2.80 -14.15
N CYS A 121 -5.83 2.70 -12.91
CA CYS A 121 -5.11 2.00 -11.83
C CYS A 121 -4.95 0.50 -12.14
N ALA A 122 -5.99 -0.14 -12.66
CA ALA A 122 -5.95 -1.55 -13.03
C ALA A 122 -4.93 -1.82 -14.14
N ASP A 123 -4.88 -0.99 -15.18
CA ASP A 123 -3.92 -1.09 -16.29
C ASP A 123 -2.46 -0.96 -15.83
N LEU A 124 -2.22 -0.18 -14.77
CA LEU A 124 -0.90 -0.01 -14.15
C LEU A 124 -0.59 -1.01 -13.03
N GLY A 125 -1.53 -1.91 -12.70
CA GLY A 125 -1.38 -2.84 -11.57
C GLY A 125 -1.30 -2.14 -10.21
N VAL A 126 -2.00 -0.99 -10.08
CA VAL A 126 -2.00 -0.14 -8.89
C VAL A 126 -3.28 -0.37 -8.09
N SER A 127 -3.14 -0.55 -6.78
CA SER A 127 -4.27 -0.71 -5.87
C SER A 127 -4.98 0.62 -5.60
N CYS A 128 -6.27 0.54 -5.28
CA CYS A 128 -7.08 1.69 -4.90
C CYS A 128 -7.66 1.49 -3.50
N LEU A 129 -7.67 2.54 -2.68
CA LEU A 129 -8.18 2.56 -1.32
C LEU A 129 -9.15 3.72 -1.15
N VAL A 130 -10.39 3.42 -0.76
CA VAL A 130 -11.40 4.46 -0.47
C VAL A 130 -11.14 5.06 0.92
N LYS A 131 -10.98 6.39 0.99
CA LYS A 131 -10.93 7.13 2.26
C LYS A 131 -12.21 6.89 3.05
N ARG A 132 -12.08 6.71 4.36
CA ARG A 132 -13.20 6.53 5.29
C ARG A 132 -13.02 7.45 6.48
N HIS A 133 -14.10 8.04 6.94
CA HIS A 133 -14.10 8.87 8.14
C HIS A 133 -14.19 8.03 9.44
N ASN A 134 -14.61 6.77 9.33
CA ASN A 134 -14.62 5.85 10.46
C ASN A 134 -13.24 5.19 10.61
N PHE A 135 -12.61 5.38 11.78
CA PHE A 135 -11.26 4.88 12.08
C PHE A 135 -11.13 3.37 11.88
N GLN A 136 -12.04 2.58 12.45
CA GLN A 136 -11.96 1.12 12.36
C GLN A 136 -12.16 0.60 10.95
N GLU A 137 -13.08 1.20 10.20
CA GLU A 137 -13.31 0.85 8.80
C GLU A 137 -12.10 1.19 7.95
N PHE A 138 -11.52 2.38 8.12
CA PHE A 138 -10.33 2.78 7.36
C PHE A 138 -9.11 1.93 7.72
N LYS A 139 -8.92 1.63 9.00
CA LYS A 139 -7.87 0.72 9.48
C LYS A 139 -8.00 -0.67 8.85
N SER A 140 -9.19 -1.26 8.86
CA SER A 140 -9.44 -2.55 8.22
C SER A 140 -9.14 -2.53 6.72
N ASN A 141 -9.51 -1.46 6.02
CA ASN A 141 -9.25 -1.32 4.59
C ASN A 141 -7.76 -1.16 4.28
N ILE A 142 -7.03 -0.39 5.09
CA ILE A 142 -5.56 -0.25 4.97
C ILE A 142 -4.88 -1.60 5.22
N GLU A 143 -5.26 -2.31 6.26
CA GLU A 143 -4.72 -3.63 6.59
C GLU A 143 -4.96 -4.64 5.46
N GLU A 144 -6.16 -4.67 4.88
CA GLU A 144 -6.52 -5.57 3.78
C GLU A 144 -5.72 -5.28 2.51
N VAL A 145 -5.60 -4.01 2.10
CA VAL A 145 -4.83 -3.65 0.91
C VAL A 145 -3.35 -3.95 1.09
N MET A 146 -2.78 -3.66 2.25
CA MET A 146 -1.39 -3.99 2.57
C MET A 146 -1.15 -5.50 2.52
N LYS A 147 -2.02 -6.29 3.15
CA LYS A 147 -1.96 -7.75 3.13
C LYS A 147 -1.97 -8.29 1.69
N THR A 148 -2.88 -7.81 0.86
CA THR A 148 -2.99 -8.23 -0.54
C THR A 148 -1.70 -7.96 -1.31
N ILE A 149 -1.13 -6.76 -1.18
CA ILE A 149 0.10 -6.36 -1.86
C ILE A 149 1.29 -7.22 -1.40
N LEU A 150 1.47 -7.38 -0.08
CA LEU A 150 2.58 -8.15 0.48
C LEU A 150 2.52 -9.64 0.08
N MET A 151 1.33 -10.21 -0.02
CA MET A 151 1.14 -11.57 -0.50
C MET A 151 1.48 -11.71 -1.98
N THR A 152 1.08 -10.76 -2.81
CA THR A 152 1.39 -10.73 -4.25
C THR A 152 2.89 -10.62 -4.49
N GLN A 153 3.58 -9.72 -3.79
CA GLN A 153 5.03 -9.57 -3.90
C GLN A 153 5.77 -10.86 -3.56
N LYS A 154 5.36 -11.56 -2.49
CA LYS A 154 5.97 -12.84 -2.11
C LYS A 154 5.76 -13.92 -3.16
N ALA A 155 4.58 -14.01 -3.75
CA ALA A 155 4.28 -14.98 -4.80
C ALA A 155 5.16 -14.76 -6.05
N LEU A 156 5.52 -13.51 -6.36
CA LEU A 156 6.40 -13.17 -7.48
C LEU A 156 7.89 -13.51 -7.20
N GLN A 157 8.32 -13.42 -5.93
CA GLN A 157 9.71 -13.72 -5.54
C GLN A 157 9.98 -15.23 -5.38
N SER A 158 8.94 -16.08 -5.38
CA SER A 158 9.05 -17.53 -5.23
C SER A 158 9.04 -18.30 -6.56
N LYS A 159 9.07 -17.59 -7.68
CA LYS A 159 9.21 -18.13 -9.05
C LYS A 159 10.62 -17.93 -9.55
#